data_4d6795ce521057c5eee6ea346867c7ce
#
_entry.id   4d6795ce521057c5eee6ea346867c7ce
#
_cell.length_a   1.000
_cell.length_b   1.000
_cell.length_c   1.000
_cell.angle_alpha   90.00
_cell.angle_beta   90.00
_cell.angle_gamma   90.00
#
_symmetry.space_group_name_H-M   'P 1'
#
loop_
_entity.id
_entity.type
_entity.pdbx_description
1 polymer ?
#
loop_
_entity_poly.entity_id
_entity_poly.type
_entity_poly.pdbx_seq_one_letter_code
_entity_poly.pdbx_strand_id
1 'polypeptide(L)'
;NEISLLTMMKGLPLSYDRDMQEDKEPLFNSIDTVSSCLNVFAYMIETAKWNTENMEKACKGGFLNATDVADYLVCKGMPFRTAHGVSAKSVRIAIEKNCRLEDLTLEEFKSCSELIEKDIFDLITPKACVNVRKTDGGPASEKVKEQIKVLKEFVKKVK
;
A
#
# COMPACT_ATOMS: atom_id res chain seq x y z
N ASN A 1 11.18 17.72 17.03
CA ASN A 1 12.46 18.13 16.41
C ASN A 1 12.24 18.76 15.02
N GLU A 2 11.46 18.14 14.10
CA GLU A 2 11.18 18.70 12.77
C GLU A 2 10.52 20.09 12.84
N ILE A 3 9.46 20.23 13.65
CA ILE A 3 8.80 21.53 13.85
C ILE A 3 9.76 22.58 14.41
N SER A 4 10.65 22.19 15.34
CA SER A 4 11.66 23.10 15.90
C SER A 4 12.61 23.61 14.81
N LEU A 5 13.10 22.72 13.93
CA LEU A 5 13.96 23.09 12.81
C LEU A 5 13.26 24.01 11.81
N LEU A 6 12.02 23.68 11.43
CA LEU A 6 11.21 24.52 10.54
C LEU A 6 10.91 25.88 11.12
N THR A 7 10.63 25.94 12.43
CA THR A 7 10.40 27.20 13.14
C THR A 7 11.65 28.06 13.22
N MET A 8 12.80 27.44 13.51
CA MET A 8 14.11 28.12 13.51
C MET A 8 14.44 28.72 12.13
N MET A 9 14.14 28.03 11.05
CA MET A 9 14.38 28.50 9.69
C MET A 9 13.43 29.59 9.23
N LYS A 10 12.30 29.80 9.93
CA LYS A 10 11.29 30.77 9.53
C LYS A 10 11.74 32.19 9.82
N GLY A 11 11.87 33.01 8.77
CA GLY A 11 12.13 34.45 8.91
C GLY A 11 13.57 34.79 9.28
N LEU A 12 14.52 33.95 8.95
CA LEU A 12 15.94 34.22 9.13
C LEU A 12 16.36 35.50 8.37
N PRO A 13 17.14 36.41 9.02
CA PRO A 13 17.68 37.58 8.36
C PRO A 13 18.76 37.24 7.35
N LEU A 14 19.15 38.21 6.52
CA LEU A 14 20.22 38.05 5.53
C LEU A 14 21.61 38.04 6.14
N SER A 15 21.77 38.37 7.43
CA SER A 15 23.06 38.36 8.12
C SER A 15 23.23 37.14 9.01
N TYR A 16 24.50 36.91 9.44
CA TYR A 16 24.85 35.79 10.31
C TYR A 16 24.58 36.13 11.78
N ASP A 17 23.37 35.81 12.26
CA ASP A 17 22.92 36.10 13.63
C ASP A 17 22.94 34.86 14.55
N ARG A 18 23.56 33.78 14.11
CA ARG A 18 23.71 32.50 14.84
C ARG A 18 22.43 31.71 15.08
N ASP A 19 21.28 32.13 14.56
CA ASP A 19 20.01 31.41 14.74
C ASP A 19 20.11 29.93 14.33
N MET A 20 20.87 29.64 13.26
CA MET A 20 21.10 28.28 12.78
C MET A 20 21.95 27.40 13.73
N GLN A 21 22.49 27.95 14.83
CA GLN A 21 23.24 27.13 15.79
C GLN A 21 22.33 26.24 16.64
N GLU A 22 21.04 26.57 16.73
CA GLU A 22 20.03 25.80 17.45
C GLU A 22 19.62 24.52 16.69
N ASP A 23 20.16 24.25 15.49
CA ASP A 23 19.89 23.06 14.70
C ASP A 23 20.44 21.77 15.32
N LYS A 24 21.49 21.87 16.12
CA LYS A 24 22.27 20.72 16.60
C LYS A 24 21.53 19.88 17.63
N GLU A 25 20.87 20.52 18.58
CA GLU A 25 20.16 19.81 19.64
C GLU A 25 19.02 18.95 19.09
N PRO A 26 18.07 19.46 18.27
CA PRO A 26 17.05 18.64 17.67
C PRO A 26 17.60 17.61 16.68
N LEU A 27 18.73 17.89 15.99
CA LEU A 27 19.39 16.93 15.12
C LEU A 27 19.96 15.75 15.91
N PHE A 28 20.78 16.00 16.93
CA PHE A 28 21.40 14.95 17.74
C PHE A 28 20.34 14.11 18.48
N ASN A 29 19.34 14.76 19.06
CA ASN A 29 18.22 14.07 19.67
C ASN A 29 17.47 13.17 18.66
N SER A 30 17.31 13.61 17.42
CA SER A 30 16.70 12.79 16.37
C SER A 30 17.56 11.58 16.01
N ILE A 31 18.89 11.75 15.89
CA ILE A 31 19.82 10.67 15.60
C ILE A 31 19.78 9.60 16.70
N ASP A 32 19.88 10.01 17.96
CA ASP A 32 19.87 9.10 19.11
C ASP A 32 18.55 8.34 19.21
N THR A 33 17.42 9.05 19.03
CA THR A 33 16.08 8.45 19.07
C THR A 33 15.90 7.44 17.94
N VAL A 34 16.24 7.82 16.70
CA VAL A 34 16.07 6.94 15.53
C VAL A 34 17.00 5.74 15.63
N SER A 35 18.25 5.93 16.04
CA SER A 35 19.22 4.83 16.22
C SER A 35 18.72 3.82 17.26
N SER A 36 18.20 4.29 18.38
CA SER A 36 17.63 3.43 19.43
C SER A 36 16.38 2.70 18.94
N CYS A 37 15.49 3.40 18.24
CA CYS A 37 14.28 2.79 17.64
C CYS A 37 14.65 1.71 16.61
N LEU A 38 15.62 1.96 15.73
CA LEU A 38 16.06 0.99 14.71
C LEU A 38 16.63 -0.27 15.34
N ASN A 39 17.43 -0.16 16.41
CA ASN A 39 17.95 -1.33 17.12
C ASN A 39 16.82 -2.19 17.72
N VAL A 40 15.86 -1.57 18.41
CA VAL A 40 14.71 -2.29 18.97
C VAL A 40 13.86 -2.89 17.87
N PHE A 41 13.61 -2.13 16.80
CA PHE A 41 12.79 -2.58 15.67
C PHE A 41 13.40 -3.77 14.92
N ALA A 42 14.72 -3.77 14.74
CA ALA A 42 15.42 -4.91 14.14
C ALA A 42 15.17 -6.19 14.94
N TYR A 43 15.29 -6.14 16.27
CA TYR A 43 15.01 -7.28 17.15
C TYR A 43 13.53 -7.70 17.14
N MET A 44 12.61 -6.73 17.09
CA MET A 44 11.17 -7.02 16.96
C MET A 44 10.85 -7.79 15.68
N ILE A 45 11.45 -7.39 14.54
CA ILE A 45 11.26 -8.09 13.25
C ILE A 45 11.86 -9.48 13.30
N GLU A 46 13.05 -9.65 13.87
CA GLU A 46 13.73 -10.96 13.99
C GLU A 46 12.90 -11.96 14.79
N THR A 47 12.24 -11.50 15.86
CA THR A 47 11.45 -12.34 16.76
C THR A 47 9.96 -12.43 16.39
N ALA A 48 9.50 -11.68 15.41
CA ALA A 48 8.11 -11.64 14.99
C ALA A 48 7.63 -12.99 14.42
N LYS A 49 6.46 -13.42 14.87
CA LYS A 49 5.76 -14.60 14.32
C LYS A 49 4.59 -14.13 13.46
N TRP A 50 4.63 -14.48 12.19
CA TRP A 50 3.61 -14.08 11.23
C TRP A 50 2.49 -15.13 11.17
N ASN A 51 1.29 -14.76 11.59
CA ASN A 51 0.10 -15.60 11.42
C ASN A 51 -0.49 -15.42 10.02
N THR A 52 0.13 -16.05 9.04
CA THR A 52 -0.22 -15.91 7.63
C THR A 52 -1.65 -16.35 7.31
N GLU A 53 -2.19 -17.33 8.02
CA GLU A 53 -3.57 -17.78 7.83
C GLU A 53 -4.58 -16.72 8.25
N ASN A 54 -4.38 -16.08 9.40
CA ASN A 54 -5.25 -15.00 9.86
C ASN A 54 -5.11 -13.75 8.99
N MET A 55 -3.89 -13.45 8.53
CA MET A 55 -3.63 -12.36 7.59
C MET A 55 -4.38 -12.59 6.28
N GLU A 56 -4.33 -13.80 5.71
CA GLU A 56 -5.07 -14.13 4.49
C GLU A 56 -6.58 -14.06 4.69
N LYS A 57 -7.08 -14.58 5.84
CA LYS A 57 -8.52 -14.47 6.17
C LYS A 57 -8.97 -13.01 6.25
N ALA A 58 -8.18 -12.14 6.86
CA ALA A 58 -8.48 -10.72 6.95
C ALA A 58 -8.57 -10.04 5.56
N CYS A 59 -7.76 -10.47 4.59
CA CYS A 59 -7.82 -9.97 3.22
C CYS A 59 -9.09 -10.40 2.45
N LYS A 60 -9.79 -11.43 2.92
CA LYS A 60 -11.03 -11.93 2.28
C LYS A 60 -12.29 -11.19 2.72
N GLY A 61 -12.17 -10.25 3.67
CA GLY A 61 -13.30 -9.44 4.16
C GLY A 61 -13.27 -8.00 3.66
N GLY A 62 -14.43 -7.30 3.76
CA GLY A 62 -14.52 -5.86 3.57
C GLY A 62 -14.38 -5.34 2.13
N PHE A 63 -14.52 -6.19 1.13
CA PHE A 63 -14.50 -5.81 -0.29
C PHE A 63 -13.24 -5.03 -0.72
N LEU A 64 -12.07 -5.43 -0.21
CA LEU A 64 -10.78 -4.79 -0.50
C LEU A 64 -10.43 -4.79 -2.00
N ASN A 65 -10.99 -5.74 -2.75
CA ASN A 65 -10.84 -5.92 -4.20
C ASN A 65 -11.88 -5.14 -5.03
N ALA A 66 -12.74 -4.34 -4.41
CA ALA A 66 -13.74 -3.55 -5.15
C ALA A 66 -13.10 -2.56 -6.15
N THR A 67 -11.96 -1.97 -5.79
CA THR A 67 -11.20 -1.09 -6.69
C THR A 67 -10.68 -1.86 -7.90
N ASP A 68 -10.29 -3.12 -7.73
CA ASP A 68 -9.79 -3.96 -8.82
C ASP A 68 -10.89 -4.30 -9.84
N VAL A 69 -12.16 -4.39 -9.42
CA VAL A 69 -13.31 -4.47 -10.34
C VAL A 69 -13.44 -3.20 -11.19
N ALA A 70 -13.24 -2.02 -10.57
CA ALA A 70 -13.26 -0.77 -11.32
C ALA A 70 -12.09 -0.67 -12.30
N ASP A 71 -10.88 -1.02 -11.86
CA ASP A 71 -9.67 -1.02 -12.69
C ASP A 71 -9.80 -1.99 -13.88
N TYR A 72 -10.37 -3.17 -13.66
CA TYR A 72 -10.69 -4.14 -14.71
C TYR A 72 -11.56 -3.52 -15.82
N LEU A 73 -12.63 -2.81 -15.44
CA LEU A 73 -13.50 -2.15 -16.39
C LEU A 73 -12.84 -0.98 -17.11
N VAL A 74 -11.97 -0.25 -16.42
CA VAL A 74 -11.15 0.81 -17.03
C VAL A 74 -10.21 0.22 -18.09
N CYS A 75 -9.57 -0.91 -17.81
CA CYS A 75 -8.76 -1.62 -18.79
C CYS A 75 -9.56 -2.07 -20.03
N LYS A 76 -10.86 -2.31 -19.88
CA LYS A 76 -11.79 -2.59 -20.99
C LYS A 76 -12.36 -1.31 -21.65
N GLY A 77 -11.84 -0.11 -21.32
CA GLY A 77 -12.19 1.14 -21.96
C GLY A 77 -13.33 1.94 -21.30
N MET A 78 -13.80 1.50 -20.12
CA MET A 78 -14.85 2.24 -19.39
C MET A 78 -14.23 3.45 -18.67
N PRO A 79 -14.85 4.66 -18.71
CA PRO A 79 -14.40 5.79 -17.90
C PRO A 79 -14.40 5.44 -16.40
N PHE A 80 -13.36 5.82 -15.65
CA PHE A 80 -13.17 5.45 -14.25
C PHE A 80 -14.40 5.75 -13.37
N ARG A 81 -15.03 6.91 -13.55
CA ARG A 81 -16.21 7.29 -12.76
C ARG A 81 -17.38 6.30 -12.94
N THR A 82 -17.59 5.84 -14.17
CA THR A 82 -18.61 4.85 -14.51
C THR A 82 -18.23 3.49 -13.96
N ALA A 83 -16.97 3.08 -14.14
CA ALA A 83 -16.42 1.82 -13.64
C ALA A 83 -16.55 1.72 -12.11
N HIS A 84 -16.24 2.81 -11.39
CA HIS A 84 -16.43 2.89 -9.94
C HIS A 84 -17.90 2.71 -9.54
N GLY A 85 -18.85 3.30 -10.29
CA GLY A 85 -20.28 3.11 -10.06
C GLY A 85 -20.73 1.66 -10.27
N VAL A 86 -20.19 0.99 -11.29
CA VAL A 86 -20.45 -0.45 -11.55
C VAL A 86 -19.87 -1.31 -10.42
N SER A 87 -18.65 -1.04 -9.99
CA SER A 87 -18.03 -1.73 -8.85
C SER A 87 -18.87 -1.58 -7.57
N ALA A 88 -19.31 -0.36 -7.26
CA ALA A 88 -20.18 -0.11 -6.10
C ALA A 88 -21.51 -0.87 -6.19
N LYS A 89 -22.07 -1.04 -7.39
CA LYS A 89 -23.27 -1.84 -7.62
C LYS A 89 -23.02 -3.33 -7.36
N SER A 90 -21.88 -3.86 -7.82
CA SER A 90 -21.48 -5.26 -7.55
C SER A 90 -21.27 -5.51 -6.05
N VAL A 91 -20.64 -4.57 -5.34
CA VAL A 91 -20.50 -4.64 -3.88
C VAL A 91 -21.85 -4.64 -3.18
N ARG A 92 -22.81 -3.83 -3.62
CA ARG A 92 -24.15 -3.82 -3.04
C ARG A 92 -24.84 -5.18 -3.18
N ILE A 93 -24.77 -5.81 -4.35
CA ILE A 93 -25.31 -7.16 -4.56
C ILE A 93 -24.67 -8.17 -3.61
N ALA A 94 -23.34 -8.10 -3.44
CA ALA A 94 -22.62 -8.98 -2.54
C ALA A 94 -23.04 -8.77 -1.07
N ILE A 95 -23.25 -7.52 -0.64
CA ILE A 95 -23.76 -7.20 0.71
C ILE A 95 -25.17 -7.77 0.91
N GLU A 96 -26.09 -7.56 -0.04
CA GLU A 96 -27.46 -8.07 0.02
C GLU A 96 -27.52 -9.60 0.11
N LYS A 97 -26.55 -10.28 -0.52
CA LYS A 97 -26.40 -11.74 -0.47
C LYS A 97 -25.55 -12.24 0.69
N ASN A 98 -24.97 -11.34 1.48
CA ASN A 98 -24.03 -11.67 2.54
C ASN A 98 -22.89 -12.59 2.05
N CYS A 99 -22.32 -12.27 0.89
CA CYS A 99 -21.21 -13.00 0.27
C CYS A 99 -20.08 -12.05 -0.15
N ARG A 100 -18.95 -12.60 -0.60
CA ARG A 100 -17.80 -11.82 -1.10
C ARG A 100 -18.02 -11.50 -2.59
N LEU A 101 -17.22 -10.57 -3.13
CA LEU A 101 -17.25 -10.27 -4.57
C LEU A 101 -16.88 -11.51 -5.41
N GLU A 102 -15.90 -12.30 -4.95
CA GLU A 102 -15.48 -13.52 -5.64
C GLU A 102 -16.57 -14.63 -5.68
N ASP A 103 -17.56 -14.53 -4.81
CA ASP A 103 -18.65 -15.51 -4.71
C ASP A 103 -19.85 -15.13 -5.59
N LEU A 104 -19.86 -13.93 -6.21
CA LEU A 104 -20.89 -13.54 -7.17
C LEU A 104 -20.81 -14.39 -8.45
N THR A 105 -21.97 -14.66 -9.04
CA THR A 105 -22.02 -15.35 -10.35
C THR A 105 -21.68 -14.38 -11.48
N LEU A 106 -21.34 -14.93 -12.64
CA LEU A 106 -21.09 -14.11 -13.84
C LEU A 106 -22.33 -13.31 -14.26
N GLU A 107 -23.52 -13.91 -14.13
CA GLU A 107 -24.80 -13.24 -14.44
C GLU A 107 -25.01 -12.02 -13.55
N GLU A 108 -24.68 -12.11 -12.27
CA GLU A 108 -24.77 -10.99 -11.33
C GLU A 108 -23.79 -9.87 -11.67
N PHE A 109 -22.57 -10.22 -12.01
CA PHE A 109 -21.61 -9.24 -12.52
C PHE A 109 -22.08 -8.61 -13.83
N LYS A 110 -22.60 -9.39 -14.77
CA LYS A 110 -23.16 -8.90 -16.03
C LYS A 110 -24.39 -8.03 -15.84
N SER A 111 -25.19 -8.25 -14.80
CA SER A 111 -26.30 -7.34 -14.45
C SER A 111 -25.82 -5.94 -14.07
N CYS A 112 -24.56 -5.81 -13.66
CA CYS A 112 -23.93 -4.53 -13.36
C CYS A 112 -23.29 -3.89 -14.62
N SER A 113 -22.65 -4.71 -15.48
CA SER A 113 -22.10 -4.30 -16.78
C SER A 113 -21.86 -5.50 -17.68
N GLU A 114 -22.32 -5.43 -18.93
CA GLU A 114 -22.07 -6.45 -19.97
C GLU A 114 -20.57 -6.61 -20.33
N LEU A 115 -19.73 -5.62 -20.00
CA LEU A 115 -18.27 -5.68 -20.23
C LEU A 115 -17.57 -6.65 -19.28
N ILE A 116 -18.25 -7.12 -18.21
CA ILE A 116 -17.67 -8.08 -17.29
C ILE A 116 -17.77 -9.48 -17.90
N GLU A 117 -16.63 -10.13 -18.01
CA GLU A 117 -16.48 -11.47 -18.54
C GLU A 117 -15.93 -12.43 -17.49
N LYS A 118 -15.81 -13.71 -17.83
CA LYS A 118 -15.39 -14.76 -16.91
C LYS A 118 -13.99 -14.55 -16.32
N ASP A 119 -13.12 -13.80 -17.00
CA ASP A 119 -11.76 -13.47 -16.57
C ASP A 119 -11.71 -12.62 -15.29
N ILE A 120 -12.82 -11.96 -14.93
CA ILE A 120 -12.90 -11.18 -13.69
C ILE A 120 -12.54 -12.01 -12.46
N PHE A 121 -12.94 -13.27 -12.39
CA PHE A 121 -12.69 -14.14 -11.23
C PHE A 121 -11.21 -14.42 -10.99
N ASP A 122 -10.39 -14.42 -12.05
CA ASP A 122 -8.95 -14.59 -11.94
C ASP A 122 -8.25 -13.30 -11.49
N LEU A 123 -8.87 -12.13 -11.72
CA LEU A 123 -8.27 -10.82 -11.51
C LEU A 123 -8.61 -10.21 -10.14
N ILE A 124 -9.75 -10.57 -9.54
CA ILE A 124 -10.19 -10.01 -8.25
C ILE A 124 -9.78 -10.85 -7.03
N THR A 125 -9.01 -11.90 -7.21
CA THR A 125 -8.45 -12.64 -6.06
C THR A 125 -7.43 -11.76 -5.30
N PRO A 126 -7.30 -11.88 -3.96
CA PRO A 126 -6.32 -11.07 -3.21
C PRO A 126 -4.91 -11.15 -3.78
N LYS A 127 -4.49 -12.32 -4.22
CA LYS A 127 -3.17 -12.53 -4.84
C LYS A 127 -3.03 -11.82 -6.19
N ALA A 128 -4.06 -11.86 -7.02
CA ALA A 128 -4.07 -11.16 -8.30
C ALA A 128 -4.03 -9.65 -8.09
N CYS A 129 -4.87 -9.12 -7.20
CA CYS A 129 -4.91 -7.70 -6.85
C CYS A 129 -3.54 -7.15 -6.41
N VAL A 130 -2.76 -7.93 -5.66
CA VAL A 130 -1.39 -7.55 -5.28
C VAL A 130 -0.45 -7.60 -6.50
N ASN A 131 -0.54 -8.66 -7.31
CA ASN A 131 0.43 -8.92 -8.39
C ASN A 131 0.26 -8.02 -9.63
N VAL A 132 -0.87 -7.35 -9.81
CA VAL A 132 -1.04 -6.36 -10.89
C VAL A 132 -0.31 -5.04 -10.58
N ARG A 133 0.07 -4.78 -9.34
CA ARG A 133 0.73 -3.55 -8.90
C ARG A 133 2.24 -3.62 -9.08
N LYS A 134 2.69 -3.47 -10.34
CA LYS A 134 4.07 -3.71 -10.80
C LYS A 134 4.95 -2.47 -10.91
N THR A 135 4.52 -1.34 -10.37
CA THR A 135 5.34 -0.13 -10.31
C THR A 135 6.60 -0.38 -9.47
N ASP A 136 7.64 0.40 -9.68
CA ASP A 136 8.85 0.33 -8.86
C ASP A 136 8.51 0.65 -7.40
N GLY A 137 8.96 -0.19 -6.47
CA GLY A 137 8.54 -0.13 -5.08
C GLY A 137 7.15 -0.73 -4.79
N GLY A 138 6.45 -1.24 -5.81
CA GLY A 138 5.13 -1.85 -5.67
C GLY A 138 5.13 -3.22 -4.97
N PRO A 139 3.95 -3.68 -4.52
CA PRO A 139 3.82 -4.89 -3.72
C PRO A 139 3.79 -6.19 -4.55
N ALA A 140 3.82 -6.12 -5.88
CA ALA A 140 3.85 -7.34 -6.71
C ALA A 140 5.04 -8.23 -6.33
N SER A 141 4.81 -9.54 -6.25
CA SER A 141 5.82 -10.49 -5.77
C SER A 141 7.16 -10.42 -6.52
N GLU A 142 7.13 -10.12 -7.81
CA GLU A 142 8.33 -9.91 -8.62
C GLU A 142 9.09 -8.64 -8.18
N LYS A 143 8.37 -7.53 -7.93
CA LYS A 143 8.96 -6.26 -7.49
C LYS A 143 9.53 -6.34 -6.09
N VAL A 144 8.86 -7.03 -5.19
CA VAL A 144 9.40 -7.30 -3.84
C VAL A 144 10.70 -8.11 -3.92
N LYS A 145 10.79 -9.13 -4.79
CA LYS A 145 12.02 -9.91 -4.99
C LYS A 145 13.17 -9.05 -5.56
N GLU A 146 12.87 -8.15 -6.49
CA GLU A 146 13.84 -7.18 -7.02
C GLU A 146 14.38 -6.28 -5.91
N GLN A 147 13.50 -5.70 -5.09
CA GLN A 147 13.88 -4.86 -3.94
C GLN A 147 14.75 -5.61 -2.92
N ILE A 148 14.38 -6.86 -2.58
CA ILE A 148 15.17 -7.71 -1.69
C ILE A 148 16.59 -7.92 -2.26
N LYS A 149 16.73 -8.13 -3.57
CA LYS A 149 18.03 -8.28 -4.21
C LYS A 149 18.87 -7.00 -4.07
N VAL A 150 18.30 -5.85 -4.38
CA VAL A 150 18.96 -4.54 -4.25
C VAL A 150 19.41 -4.29 -2.80
N LEU A 151 18.54 -4.54 -1.83
CA LEU A 151 18.87 -4.36 -0.42
C LEU A 151 19.98 -5.30 0.06
N LYS A 152 19.95 -6.57 -0.39
CA LYS A 152 21.04 -7.52 -0.07
C LYS A 152 22.38 -7.09 -0.64
N GLU A 153 22.40 -6.53 -1.85
CA GLU A 153 23.62 -5.99 -2.46
C GLU A 153 24.12 -4.75 -1.72
N PHE A 154 23.22 -3.85 -1.31
CA PHE A 154 23.54 -2.69 -0.50
C PHE A 154 24.18 -3.09 0.85
N VAL A 155 23.54 -3.99 1.59
CA VAL A 155 24.07 -4.47 2.88
C VAL A 155 25.45 -5.10 2.76
N LYS A 156 25.75 -5.79 1.64
CA LYS A 156 27.09 -6.34 1.39
C LYS A 156 28.16 -5.26 1.18
N LYS A 157 27.79 -4.10 0.62
CA LYS A 157 28.73 -2.99 0.37
C LYS A 157 29.02 -2.16 1.63
N VAL A 158 28.12 -2.17 2.60
CA VAL A 158 28.23 -1.39 3.84
C VAL A 158 28.92 -2.17 4.97
N LYS A 159 28.99 -3.50 4.85
CA LYS A 159 29.80 -4.35 5.75
C LYS A 159 31.26 -4.36 5.32
#